data_03cfc7da3e2acc484c2e231075377ffd
#
_entry.id   03cfc7da3e2acc484c2e231075377ffd
#
_cell.length_a   1.000
_cell.length_b   1.000
_cell.length_c   1.000
_cell.angle_alpha   90.00
_cell.angle_beta   90.00
_cell.angle_gamma   90.00
#
_symmetry.space_group_name_H-M   'P 1'
#
loop_
_entity.id
_entity.type
_entity.pdbx_description
1 polymer ?
#
loop_
_entity_poly.entity_id
_entity_poly.type
_entity_poly.pdbx_seq_one_letter_code
_entity_poly.pdbx_strand_id
1 'polypeptide(L)'
;MKRVSMYMGAMAVALSFSVVPGQAQNKDKDKNTADRTANMGGMGQDRVTREVRHELVMLPYYGVFDNLAYRVDGGTVRLYGQVTRPTLKSDAENVVKGIEGVTRVDNQIEVLPLSSMDDGIRIAAYRTIFGKPGLDRYAMQAVPPIHIIVNNGKVTLEGVVATEGDKNQAGIYVNTVSSVFSVTNNLRVEGERK
;
A
#
# COMPACT_ATOMS: atom_id res chain seq x y z
N MET A 1 14.05 -69.57 9.90
CA MET A 1 14.79 -70.54 10.76
C MET A 1 15.54 -69.79 11.84
N LYS A 2 15.38 -70.24 13.07
CA LYS A 2 16.17 -70.04 14.31
C LYS A 2 16.17 -68.60 14.86
N ARG A 3 15.39 -68.24 15.92
CA ARG A 3 15.53 -68.57 17.35
C ARG A 3 16.94 -68.16 17.89
N VAL A 4 17.15 -67.41 18.95
CA VAL A 4 16.75 -67.55 20.39
C VAL A 4 17.47 -66.38 21.08
N SER A 5 17.02 -65.73 22.03
CA SER A 5 16.81 -65.85 23.48
C SER A 5 17.53 -64.73 24.21
N MET A 6 16.86 -63.86 24.94
CA MET A 6 16.68 -63.87 26.39
C MET A 6 17.94 -63.73 27.20
N TYR A 7 18.11 -62.64 27.96
CA TYR A 7 18.39 -62.70 29.38
C TYR A 7 18.09 -61.37 30.09
N MET A 8 17.35 -61.50 31.11
CA MET A 8 16.96 -60.66 32.23
C MET A 8 18.17 -60.15 33.01
N GLY A 9 18.06 -58.99 33.60
CA GLY A 9 18.92 -58.51 34.66
C GLY A 9 18.30 -57.30 35.32
N ALA A 10 17.52 -57.54 36.36
CA ALA A 10 16.97 -56.47 37.22
C ALA A 10 18.10 -55.97 38.14
N MET A 11 18.24 -54.66 38.24
CA MET A 11 18.96 -54.03 39.36
C MET A 11 18.24 -52.70 39.70
N ALA A 12 17.56 -52.79 40.85
CA ALA A 12 16.96 -51.65 41.52
C ALA A 12 18.07 -50.79 42.14
N VAL A 13 18.12 -49.50 41.75
CA VAL A 13 18.86 -48.51 42.54
C VAL A 13 17.87 -47.40 42.89
N ALA A 14 17.58 -47.35 44.17
CA ALA A 14 16.86 -46.24 44.79
C ALA A 14 17.76 -45.03 44.81
N LEU A 15 17.29 -43.94 44.18
CA LEU A 15 17.92 -42.63 44.29
C LEU A 15 16.91 -41.60 44.77
N SER A 16 17.26 -41.04 45.87
CA SER A 16 16.70 -39.99 46.68
C SER A 16 16.14 -38.80 45.87
N PHE A 17 14.90 -38.44 46.14
CA PHE A 17 14.27 -37.19 45.77
C PHE A 17 15.00 -36.03 46.45
N SER A 18 15.73 -35.24 45.67
CA SER A 18 16.13 -33.90 46.05
C SER A 18 15.05 -32.93 45.53
N VAL A 19 14.26 -32.42 46.46
CA VAL A 19 13.33 -31.32 46.21
C VAL A 19 14.15 -30.06 45.91
N VAL A 20 14.21 -29.64 44.66
CA VAL A 20 14.68 -28.31 44.25
C VAL A 20 13.51 -27.36 44.44
N PRO A 21 13.64 -26.27 45.21
CA PRO A 21 12.59 -25.28 45.33
C PRO A 21 12.37 -24.60 43.96
N GLY A 22 11.11 -24.60 43.51
CA GLY A 22 10.69 -24.07 42.27
C GLY A 22 11.10 -22.61 42.10
N GLN A 23 11.85 -22.35 41.05
CA GLN A 23 11.96 -21.00 40.48
C GLN A 23 10.62 -20.69 39.82
N ALA A 24 9.85 -19.81 40.45
CA ALA A 24 8.74 -19.16 39.83
C ALA A 24 9.30 -18.31 38.65
N GLN A 25 9.31 -18.90 37.45
CA GLN A 25 9.61 -18.17 36.24
C GLN A 25 8.56 -17.06 36.06
N ASN A 26 9.07 -15.87 36.05
CA ASN A 26 8.33 -14.63 35.94
C ASN A 26 7.75 -14.50 34.53
N LYS A 27 6.64 -15.22 34.29
CA LYS A 27 5.90 -15.21 33.00
C LYS A 27 5.37 -13.83 32.60
N ASP A 28 5.33 -12.89 33.55
CA ASP A 28 4.82 -11.54 33.31
C ASP A 28 5.87 -10.59 32.70
N LYS A 29 7.17 -10.88 32.86
CA LYS A 29 8.23 -10.09 32.22
C LYS A 29 8.32 -10.34 30.72
N ASP A 30 8.09 -11.57 30.27
CA ASP A 30 8.20 -11.90 28.84
C ASP A 30 7.04 -11.33 28.01
N LYS A 31 5.82 -11.31 28.57
CA LYS A 31 4.67 -10.65 27.90
C LYS A 31 4.88 -9.15 27.73
N ASN A 32 5.38 -8.48 28.77
CA ASN A 32 5.57 -7.03 28.74
C ASN A 32 6.70 -6.60 27.80
N THR A 33 7.70 -7.45 27.57
CA THR A 33 8.78 -7.21 26.61
C THR A 33 8.31 -7.44 25.18
N ALA A 34 7.54 -8.51 24.94
CA ALA A 34 6.95 -8.79 23.63
C ALA A 34 5.95 -7.69 23.18
N ASP A 35 5.09 -7.22 24.09
CA ASP A 35 4.15 -6.12 23.83
C ASP A 35 4.87 -4.79 23.54
N ARG A 36 5.96 -4.50 24.26
CA ARG A 36 6.76 -3.29 24.00
C ARG A 36 7.47 -3.35 22.66
N THR A 37 8.01 -4.50 22.28
CA THR A 37 8.70 -4.69 20.99
C THR A 37 7.71 -4.62 19.83
N ALA A 38 6.53 -5.20 19.96
CA ALA A 38 5.44 -5.10 18.98
C ALA A 38 4.95 -3.65 18.79
N ASN A 39 4.82 -2.91 19.91
CA ASN A 39 4.40 -1.50 19.87
C ASN A 39 5.48 -0.59 19.25
N MET A 40 6.75 -0.83 19.51
CA MET A 40 7.86 -0.09 18.88
C MET A 40 7.95 -0.39 17.38
N GLY A 41 7.70 -1.63 16.96
CA GLY A 41 7.61 -2.01 15.55
C GLY A 41 6.47 -1.29 14.83
N GLY A 42 5.28 -1.21 15.46
CA GLY A 42 4.13 -0.48 14.93
C GLY A 42 4.39 1.01 14.75
N MET A 43 4.97 1.68 15.75
CA MET A 43 5.33 3.10 15.64
C MET A 43 6.36 3.37 14.55
N GLY A 44 7.33 2.48 14.34
CA GLY A 44 8.31 2.59 13.28
C GLY A 44 7.68 2.47 11.90
N GLN A 45 6.76 1.52 11.72
CA GLN A 45 6.04 1.32 10.47
C GLN A 45 5.11 2.49 10.15
N ASP A 46 4.42 3.05 11.14
CA ASP A 46 3.57 4.23 10.95
C ASP A 46 4.37 5.47 10.55
N ARG A 47 5.58 5.64 11.09
CA ARG A 47 6.49 6.71 10.68
C ARG A 47 6.90 6.55 9.21
N VAL A 48 7.40 5.37 8.84
CA VAL A 48 7.79 5.07 7.45
C VAL A 48 6.61 5.26 6.50
N THR A 49 5.42 4.81 6.86
CA THR A 49 4.21 4.97 6.05
C THR A 49 3.88 6.44 5.77
N ARG A 50 3.97 7.30 6.79
CA ARG A 50 3.73 8.75 6.62
C ARG A 50 4.80 9.40 5.76
N GLU A 51 6.06 9.03 5.95
CA GLU A 51 7.20 9.58 5.23
C GLU A 51 7.17 9.18 3.75
N VAL A 52 6.89 7.89 3.44
CA VAL A 52 6.67 7.42 2.07
C VAL A 52 5.56 8.22 1.39
N ARG A 53 4.43 8.43 2.08
CA ARG A 53 3.34 9.24 1.53
C ARG A 53 3.79 10.67 1.23
N HIS A 54 4.50 11.29 2.15
CA HIS A 54 5.00 12.65 2.00
C HIS A 54 5.91 12.77 0.79
N GLU A 55 6.93 11.92 0.70
CA GLU A 55 7.90 11.94 -0.39
C GLU A 55 7.25 11.70 -1.77
N LEU A 56 6.31 10.76 -1.86
CA LEU A 56 5.63 10.48 -3.12
C LEU A 56 4.75 11.64 -3.59
N VAL A 57 4.04 12.33 -2.68
CA VAL A 57 3.20 13.47 -3.02
C VAL A 57 4.02 14.69 -3.40
N MET A 58 5.24 14.81 -2.87
CA MET A 58 6.15 15.93 -3.16
C MET A 58 6.98 15.73 -4.43
N LEU A 59 6.82 14.61 -5.13
CA LEU A 59 7.58 14.35 -6.35
C LEU A 59 7.30 15.41 -7.42
N PRO A 60 8.33 15.95 -8.07
CA PRO A 60 8.18 16.82 -9.23
C PRO A 60 7.37 16.12 -10.33
N TYR A 61 6.46 16.85 -10.96
CA TYR A 61 5.60 16.37 -12.06
C TYR A 61 4.57 15.28 -11.70
N TYR A 62 4.45 14.91 -10.42
CA TYR A 62 3.33 14.07 -9.98
C TYR A 62 2.04 14.87 -10.08
N GLY A 63 1.05 14.34 -10.79
CA GLY A 63 -0.17 15.10 -11.09
C GLY A 63 -1.41 14.22 -11.22
N VAL A 64 -2.46 14.84 -11.71
CA VAL A 64 -3.80 14.26 -11.87
C VAL A 64 -3.85 13.05 -12.80
N PHE A 65 -2.89 12.91 -13.72
CA PHE A 65 -2.83 11.81 -14.68
C PHE A 65 -1.92 10.66 -14.26
N ASP A 66 -1.41 10.73 -13.04
CA ASP A 66 -0.57 9.71 -12.43
C ASP A 66 -1.26 9.15 -11.19
N ASN A 67 -1.06 7.90 -10.87
CA ASN A 67 -1.52 7.27 -9.63
C ASN A 67 -0.34 6.56 -8.96
N LEU A 68 0.03 6.98 -7.77
CA LEU A 68 1.04 6.35 -6.95
C LEU A 68 0.40 5.75 -5.70
N ALA A 69 0.56 4.46 -5.55
CA ALA A 69 0.13 3.72 -4.38
C ALA A 69 1.30 2.95 -3.78
N TYR A 70 1.25 2.67 -2.51
CA TYR A 70 2.31 1.95 -1.81
C TYR A 70 1.77 1.06 -0.70
N ARG A 71 2.60 0.09 -0.33
CA ARG A 71 2.40 -0.76 0.84
C ARG A 71 3.72 -0.88 1.59
N VAL A 72 3.68 -0.66 2.89
CA VAL A 72 4.82 -0.86 3.79
C VAL A 72 4.62 -2.17 4.53
N ASP A 73 5.63 -3.03 4.49
CA ASP A 73 5.64 -4.33 5.16
C ASP A 73 7.00 -4.51 5.83
N GLY A 74 7.07 -4.17 7.12
CA GLY A 74 8.33 -4.03 7.83
C GLY A 74 9.25 -3.02 7.16
N GLY A 75 10.47 -3.41 6.82
CA GLY A 75 11.43 -2.56 6.07
C GLY A 75 11.28 -2.60 4.55
N THR A 76 10.29 -3.33 4.01
CA THR A 76 10.05 -3.42 2.56
C THR A 76 8.92 -2.50 2.16
N VAL A 77 9.16 -1.66 1.14
CA VAL A 77 8.12 -0.82 0.52
C VAL A 77 7.87 -1.31 -0.89
N ARG A 78 6.61 -1.64 -1.18
CA ARG A 78 6.17 -1.92 -2.55
C ARG A 78 5.45 -0.72 -3.12
N LEU A 79 5.86 -0.30 -4.31
CA LEU A 79 5.27 0.80 -5.05
C LEU A 79 4.42 0.26 -6.19
N TYR A 80 3.24 0.83 -6.37
CA TYR A 80 2.28 0.44 -7.41
C TYR A 80 1.71 1.68 -8.09
N GLY A 81 0.95 1.43 -9.12
CA GLY A 81 0.17 2.42 -9.82
C GLY A 81 0.68 2.67 -11.22
N GLN A 82 0.22 3.74 -11.83
CA GLN A 82 0.50 4.08 -13.22
C GLN A 82 0.99 5.52 -13.29
N VAL A 83 2.00 5.77 -14.10
CA VAL A 83 2.57 7.09 -14.32
C VAL A 83 2.69 7.37 -15.80
N THR A 84 2.55 8.64 -16.18
CA THR A 84 2.72 9.10 -17.55
C THR A 84 4.18 9.26 -17.95
N ARG A 85 5.10 9.40 -16.97
CA ARG A 85 6.50 9.68 -17.20
C ARG A 85 7.40 8.59 -16.59
N PRO A 86 8.37 8.04 -17.36
CA PRO A 86 9.34 7.08 -16.81
C PRO A 86 10.16 7.63 -15.65
N THR A 87 10.43 8.94 -15.64
CA THR A 87 11.17 9.62 -14.56
C THR A 87 10.45 9.50 -13.22
N LEU A 88 9.11 9.64 -13.18
CA LEU A 88 8.33 9.48 -11.95
C LEU A 88 8.50 8.10 -11.32
N LYS A 89 8.59 7.04 -12.14
CA LYS A 89 8.85 5.69 -11.64
C LYS A 89 10.20 5.60 -10.95
N SER A 90 11.24 6.17 -11.57
CA SER A 90 12.60 6.16 -11.02
C SER A 90 12.72 7.06 -9.79
N ASP A 91 12.11 8.24 -9.83
CA ASP A 91 12.17 9.20 -8.74
C ASP A 91 11.42 8.68 -7.51
N ALA A 92 10.25 8.05 -7.69
CA ALA A 92 9.51 7.40 -6.61
C ALA A 92 10.35 6.32 -5.90
N GLU A 93 11.09 5.51 -6.66
CA GLU A 93 11.98 4.51 -6.10
C GLU A 93 13.13 5.15 -5.31
N ASN A 94 13.75 6.19 -5.87
CA ASN A 94 14.91 6.85 -5.28
C ASN A 94 14.58 7.56 -3.97
N VAL A 95 13.47 8.31 -3.91
CA VAL A 95 13.07 9.00 -2.68
C VAL A 95 12.69 8.02 -1.58
N VAL A 96 12.00 6.93 -1.93
CA VAL A 96 11.61 5.92 -0.95
C VAL A 96 12.81 5.12 -0.43
N LYS A 97 13.82 4.85 -1.26
CA LYS A 97 15.08 4.22 -0.81
C LYS A 97 15.86 5.05 0.20
N GLY A 98 15.71 6.37 0.16
CA GLY A 98 16.37 7.30 1.09
C GLY A 98 15.73 7.36 2.48
N ILE A 99 14.54 6.80 2.68
CA ILE A 99 13.81 6.87 3.94
C ILE A 99 14.44 5.93 4.98
N GLU A 100 14.72 6.47 6.16
CA GLU A 100 15.26 5.69 7.27
C GLU A 100 14.29 4.59 7.70
N GLY A 101 14.79 3.35 7.77
CA GLY A 101 14.00 2.15 8.08
C GLY A 101 13.49 1.40 6.86
N VAL A 102 13.68 1.94 5.65
CA VAL A 102 13.44 1.21 4.40
C VAL A 102 14.69 0.42 4.03
N THR A 103 14.57 -0.88 3.94
CA THR A 103 15.68 -1.81 3.59
C THR A 103 15.57 -2.29 2.14
N ARG A 104 14.35 -2.29 1.59
CA ARG A 104 14.06 -2.75 0.23
C ARG A 104 12.90 -1.99 -0.38
N VAL A 105 13.04 -1.65 -1.66
CA VAL A 105 11.93 -1.12 -2.48
C VAL A 105 11.65 -2.10 -3.62
N ASP A 106 10.39 -2.50 -3.76
CA ASP A 106 9.87 -3.29 -4.86
C ASP A 106 9.00 -2.37 -5.73
N ASN A 107 9.56 -1.92 -6.86
CA ASN A 107 8.93 -0.92 -7.70
C ASN A 107 8.16 -1.57 -8.85
N GLN A 108 6.85 -1.71 -8.66
CA GLN A 108 5.89 -2.26 -9.63
C GLN A 108 5.07 -1.17 -10.34
N ILE A 109 5.53 0.10 -10.32
CA ILE A 109 4.87 1.19 -11.04
C ILE A 109 4.94 0.92 -12.55
N GLU A 110 3.78 1.00 -13.20
CA GLU A 110 3.65 0.88 -14.65
C GLU A 110 3.84 2.25 -15.31
N VAL A 111 4.61 2.32 -16.38
CA VAL A 111 4.70 3.52 -17.22
C VAL A 111 3.70 3.37 -18.35
N LEU A 112 2.77 4.31 -18.43
CA LEU A 112 1.75 4.34 -19.47
C LEU A 112 2.38 4.59 -20.85
N PRO A 113 1.89 3.93 -21.90
CA PRO A 113 2.40 4.15 -23.25
C PRO A 113 2.10 5.58 -23.73
N LEU A 114 2.99 6.12 -24.55
CA LEU A 114 2.76 7.40 -25.22
C LEU A 114 1.66 7.24 -26.27
N SER A 115 0.60 8.03 -26.13
CA SER A 115 -0.57 8.00 -27.02
C SER A 115 -1.23 9.38 -27.07
N SER A 116 -1.20 10.00 -28.22
CA SER A 116 -1.88 11.29 -28.45
C SER A 116 -3.40 11.20 -28.27
N MET A 117 -3.98 10.03 -28.57
CA MET A 117 -5.40 9.77 -28.33
C MET A 117 -5.69 9.74 -26.82
N ASP A 118 -4.90 9.03 -26.06
CA ASP A 118 -5.08 8.96 -24.59
C ASP A 118 -4.84 10.32 -23.94
N ASP A 119 -3.90 11.12 -24.44
CA ASP A 119 -3.69 12.50 -23.98
C ASP A 119 -4.91 13.38 -24.25
N GLY A 120 -5.52 13.24 -25.41
CA GLY A 120 -6.79 13.91 -25.73
C GLY A 120 -7.90 13.53 -24.74
N ILE A 121 -8.04 12.24 -24.44
CA ILE A 121 -9.00 11.73 -23.45
C ILE A 121 -8.69 12.25 -22.03
N ARG A 122 -7.43 12.25 -21.59
CA ARG A 122 -6.99 12.80 -20.30
C ARG A 122 -7.46 14.25 -20.13
N ILE A 123 -7.17 15.09 -21.12
CA ILE A 123 -7.54 16.52 -21.10
C ILE A 123 -9.06 16.69 -21.10
N ALA A 124 -9.78 15.94 -21.95
CA ALA A 124 -11.23 16.01 -22.01
C ALA A 124 -11.89 15.54 -20.71
N ALA A 125 -11.44 14.43 -20.14
CA ALA A 125 -11.91 13.93 -18.85
C ALA A 125 -11.64 14.92 -17.71
N TYR A 126 -10.44 15.51 -17.65
CA TYR A 126 -10.10 16.55 -16.69
C TYR A 126 -11.07 17.73 -16.76
N ARG A 127 -11.28 18.27 -17.96
CA ARG A 127 -12.20 19.40 -18.17
C ARG A 127 -13.65 19.05 -17.82
N THR A 128 -14.06 17.83 -18.11
CA THR A 128 -15.42 17.37 -17.86
C THR A 128 -15.67 17.14 -16.37
N ILE A 129 -14.72 16.58 -15.62
CA ILE A 129 -14.84 16.38 -14.17
C ILE A 129 -14.74 17.71 -13.43
N PHE A 130 -13.63 18.42 -13.62
CA PHE A 130 -13.29 19.59 -12.79
C PHE A 130 -13.91 20.90 -13.30
N GLY A 131 -14.47 20.92 -14.50
CA GLY A 131 -15.22 22.06 -15.03
C GLY A 131 -16.70 22.10 -14.63
N LYS A 132 -17.18 21.13 -13.85
CA LYS A 132 -18.58 21.06 -13.41
C LYS A 132 -18.72 21.43 -11.93
N PRO A 133 -19.79 22.17 -11.56
CA PRO A 133 -20.08 22.51 -10.18
C PRO A 133 -20.15 21.24 -9.31
N GLY A 134 -19.56 21.33 -8.11
CA GLY A 134 -19.52 20.25 -7.15
C GLY A 134 -18.22 19.44 -7.18
N LEU A 135 -17.65 19.15 -8.34
CA LEU A 135 -16.36 18.47 -8.47
C LEU A 135 -15.18 19.43 -8.69
N ASP A 136 -15.45 20.68 -9.05
CA ASP A 136 -14.47 21.76 -9.23
C ASP A 136 -13.63 22.01 -7.96
N ARG A 137 -14.21 21.80 -6.78
CA ARG A 137 -13.49 21.92 -5.51
C ARG A 137 -12.26 20.99 -5.40
N TYR A 138 -12.28 19.85 -6.07
CA TYR A 138 -11.17 18.91 -6.07
C TYR A 138 -9.99 19.38 -6.94
N ALA A 139 -10.22 20.29 -7.90
CA ALA A 139 -9.15 20.86 -8.73
C ALA A 139 -8.28 21.90 -7.98
N MET A 140 -8.71 22.38 -6.82
CA MET A 140 -8.02 23.46 -6.09
C MET A 140 -6.75 23.00 -5.35
N GLN A 141 -6.50 21.71 -5.27
CA GLN A 141 -5.31 21.15 -4.65
C GLN A 141 -4.17 21.03 -5.67
N ALA A 142 -2.93 21.16 -5.21
CA ALA A 142 -1.74 21.00 -6.06
C ALA A 142 -1.71 19.62 -6.75
N VAL A 143 -2.09 18.58 -6.02
CA VAL A 143 -2.37 17.25 -6.57
C VAL A 143 -3.85 16.97 -6.28
N PRO A 144 -4.72 16.95 -7.31
CA PRO A 144 -6.13 16.65 -7.13
C PRO A 144 -6.34 15.24 -6.55
N PRO A 145 -7.28 15.05 -5.63
CA PRO A 145 -7.53 13.75 -5.01
C PRO A 145 -8.28 12.76 -5.93
N ILE A 146 -8.70 13.21 -7.12
CA ILE A 146 -9.22 12.36 -8.19
C ILE A 146 -8.15 12.27 -9.26
N HIS A 147 -7.62 11.06 -9.48
CA HIS A 147 -6.65 10.76 -10.51
C HIS A 147 -7.34 10.13 -11.73
N ILE A 148 -6.90 10.52 -12.92
CA ILE A 148 -7.48 10.11 -14.21
C ILE A 148 -6.44 9.31 -14.98
N ILE A 149 -6.51 8.01 -14.93
CA ILE A 149 -5.57 7.12 -15.61
C ILE A 149 -6.19 6.66 -16.92
N VAL A 150 -5.50 6.91 -18.02
CA VAL A 150 -5.97 6.52 -19.35
C VAL A 150 -4.94 5.64 -20.02
N ASN A 151 -5.39 4.45 -20.44
CA ASN A 151 -4.57 3.47 -21.14
C ASN A 151 -5.39 2.84 -22.28
N ASN A 152 -4.99 3.09 -23.54
CA ASN A 152 -5.67 2.59 -24.73
C ASN A 152 -7.18 2.91 -24.75
N GLY A 153 -7.56 4.15 -24.44
CA GLY A 153 -8.94 4.61 -24.40
C GLY A 153 -9.76 4.13 -23.20
N LYS A 154 -9.19 3.33 -22.32
CA LYS A 154 -9.81 2.92 -21.05
C LYS A 154 -9.46 3.91 -19.98
N VAL A 155 -10.46 4.44 -19.29
CA VAL A 155 -10.28 5.40 -18.21
C VAL A 155 -10.50 4.72 -16.87
N THR A 156 -9.53 4.86 -15.96
CA THR A 156 -9.66 4.45 -14.56
C THR A 156 -9.60 5.70 -13.68
N LEU A 157 -10.60 5.89 -12.84
CA LEU A 157 -10.61 6.93 -11.81
C LEU A 157 -10.13 6.33 -10.50
N GLU A 158 -9.10 6.91 -9.93
CA GLU A 158 -8.50 6.50 -8.65
C GLU A 158 -8.52 7.66 -7.66
N GLY A 159 -8.52 7.36 -6.37
CA GLY A 159 -8.39 8.38 -5.35
C GLY A 159 -9.51 8.38 -4.31
N VAL A 160 -9.74 9.54 -3.69
CA VAL A 160 -10.69 9.70 -2.58
C VAL A 160 -11.57 10.92 -2.80
N VAL A 161 -12.86 10.75 -2.59
CA VAL A 161 -13.88 11.82 -2.67
C VAL A 161 -14.68 11.89 -1.38
N ALA A 162 -15.32 13.02 -1.13
CA ALA A 162 -16.06 13.25 0.11
C ALA A 162 -17.37 12.45 0.20
N THR A 163 -18.04 12.22 -0.94
CA THR A 163 -19.35 11.58 -0.95
C THR A 163 -19.49 10.54 -2.06
N GLU A 164 -20.43 9.59 -1.86
CA GLU A 164 -20.81 8.62 -2.90
C GLU A 164 -21.43 9.33 -4.14
N GLY A 165 -22.10 10.47 -3.92
CA GLY A 165 -22.60 11.31 -4.99
C GLY A 165 -21.48 11.83 -5.90
N ASP A 166 -20.38 12.30 -5.32
CA ASP A 166 -19.22 12.78 -6.08
C ASP A 166 -18.57 11.65 -6.89
N LYS A 167 -18.41 10.47 -6.27
CA LYS A 167 -17.90 9.28 -6.94
C LYS A 167 -18.75 8.91 -8.16
N ASN A 168 -20.05 8.82 -7.99
CA ASN A 168 -20.97 8.46 -9.05
C ASN A 168 -20.98 9.54 -10.15
N GLN A 169 -20.98 10.81 -9.77
CA GLN A 169 -20.99 11.93 -10.70
C GLN A 169 -19.69 11.98 -11.53
N ALA A 170 -18.53 11.74 -10.94
CA ALA A 170 -17.27 11.66 -11.65
C ALA A 170 -17.31 10.56 -12.72
N GLY A 171 -17.82 9.37 -12.38
CA GLY A 171 -17.97 8.27 -13.33
C GLY A 171 -18.92 8.60 -14.48
N ILE A 172 -20.07 9.22 -14.18
CA ILE A 172 -21.04 9.66 -15.21
C ILE A 172 -20.40 10.67 -16.15
N TYR A 173 -19.69 11.66 -15.62
CA TYR A 173 -19.06 12.69 -16.44
C TYR A 173 -18.01 12.12 -17.40
N VAL A 174 -17.16 11.20 -16.93
CA VAL A 174 -16.16 10.58 -17.81
C VAL A 174 -16.78 9.72 -18.89
N ASN A 175 -17.91 9.06 -18.62
CA ASN A 175 -18.63 8.28 -19.63
C ASN A 175 -19.19 9.15 -20.78
N THR A 176 -19.31 10.47 -20.59
CA THR A 176 -19.73 11.39 -21.68
C THR A 176 -18.60 11.85 -22.59
N VAL A 177 -17.35 11.53 -22.23
CA VAL A 177 -16.17 11.93 -23.00
C VAL A 177 -16.06 11.08 -24.26
N SER A 178 -15.93 11.75 -25.41
CA SER A 178 -15.73 11.08 -26.69
C SER A 178 -14.46 10.27 -26.72
N SER A 179 -14.48 9.14 -27.43
CA SER A 179 -13.34 8.22 -27.61
C SER A 179 -12.97 7.43 -26.35
N VAL A 180 -13.70 7.55 -25.25
CA VAL A 180 -13.59 6.66 -24.10
C VAL A 180 -14.20 5.30 -24.44
N PHE A 181 -13.41 4.26 -24.31
CA PHE A 181 -13.83 2.89 -24.58
C PHE A 181 -14.53 2.26 -23.38
N SER A 182 -14.00 2.50 -22.19
CA SER A 182 -14.59 2.01 -20.93
C SER A 182 -14.15 2.88 -19.76
N VAL A 183 -14.97 2.93 -18.71
CA VAL A 183 -14.68 3.63 -17.45
C VAL A 183 -14.72 2.66 -16.30
N THR A 184 -13.64 2.64 -15.51
CA THR A 184 -13.56 1.95 -14.22
C THR A 184 -13.48 3.01 -13.12
N ASN A 185 -14.43 2.99 -12.19
CA ASN A 185 -14.49 3.99 -11.11
C ASN A 185 -14.08 3.33 -9.78
N ASN A 186 -12.82 3.49 -9.42
CA ASN A 186 -12.21 3.00 -8.18
C ASN A 186 -12.12 4.10 -7.10
N LEU A 187 -12.82 5.22 -7.26
CA LEU A 187 -12.86 6.25 -6.25
C LEU A 187 -13.41 5.67 -4.93
N ARG A 188 -12.78 6.03 -3.83
CA ARG A 188 -13.23 5.68 -2.48
C ARG A 188 -13.90 6.88 -1.84
N VAL A 189 -14.87 6.63 -0.98
CA VAL A 189 -15.51 7.68 -0.19
C VAL A 189 -14.74 7.86 1.11
N GLU A 190 -14.57 9.11 1.53
CA GLU A 190 -13.90 9.43 2.79
C GLU A 190 -14.66 8.80 3.97
N GLY A 191 -13.92 8.08 4.84
CA GLY A 191 -14.53 7.38 5.98
C GLY A 191 -14.96 5.93 5.72
N GLU A 192 -15.00 5.45 4.49
CA GLU A 192 -15.17 4.02 4.22
C GLU A 192 -13.94 3.22 4.69
N ARG A 193 -14.11 2.45 5.77
CA ARG A 193 -13.13 1.44 6.19
C ARG A 193 -13.36 0.17 5.38
N LYS A 194 -12.32 -0.31 4.74
CA LYS A 194 -12.28 -1.68 4.22
C LYS A 194 -11.99 -2.67 5.32
#